data_c79b96ca0496a429a86640e040145d45
#
_entry.id   c79b96ca0496a429a86640e040145d45
#
_cell.length_a   1.000
_cell.length_b   1.000
_cell.length_c   1.000
_cell.angle_alpha   90.00
_cell.angle_beta   90.00
_cell.angle_gamma   90.00
#
_symmetry.space_group_name_H-M   'P 1'
#
loop_
_entity.id
_entity.type
_entity.pdbx_description
1 polymer ?
#
loop_
_entity_poly.entity_id
_entity_poly.type
_entity_poly.pdbx_seq_one_letter_code
_entity_poly.pdbx_strand_id
1 'polypeptide(L)'
;MDDRQFMQQALDCQRKLYRVALSMLRCDADAADAIQEAVFKGWLHRDALRDGERFEAWLTRILVNECRNIQRRWKKRGEPLDEARAAALTQPSPDPALYDALMTLPERLRLPVVLHYLEGYPLKEIAAILSIPQTTVKSRLHQGRAALKRALSTEVEL
;
A
#
# COMPACT_ATOMS: atom_id res chain seq x y z
N MET A 1 -20.51 0.35 14.81
CA MET A 1 -20.53 1.07 13.50
C MET A 1 -21.60 0.43 12.62
N ASP A 2 -22.53 1.24 12.13
CA ASP A 2 -23.55 0.73 11.22
C ASP A 2 -23.05 0.69 9.77
N ASP A 3 -23.86 0.10 8.88
CA ASP A 3 -23.46 -0.09 7.48
C ASP A 3 -23.20 1.23 6.76
N ARG A 4 -24.01 2.25 7.02
CA ARG A 4 -23.86 3.56 6.39
C ARG A 4 -22.56 4.24 6.82
N GLN A 5 -22.27 4.23 8.11
CA GLN A 5 -21.03 4.79 8.66
C GLN A 5 -19.81 4.09 8.08
N PHE A 6 -19.85 2.76 8.01
CA PHE A 6 -18.76 1.98 7.43
C PHE A 6 -18.52 2.36 5.98
N MET A 7 -19.57 2.37 5.16
CA MET A 7 -19.44 2.67 3.73
C MET A 7 -18.95 4.09 3.50
N GLN A 8 -19.39 5.04 4.31
CA GLN A 8 -18.94 6.43 4.18
C GLN A 8 -17.45 6.54 4.48
N GLN A 9 -16.97 5.91 5.54
CA GLN A 9 -15.56 5.94 5.90
C GLN A 9 -14.70 5.22 4.87
N ALA A 10 -15.19 4.11 4.32
CA ALA A 10 -14.49 3.39 3.25
C ALA A 10 -14.36 4.27 2.00
N LEU A 11 -15.42 4.97 1.62
CA LEU A 11 -15.38 5.90 0.49
C LEU A 11 -14.42 7.07 0.74
N ASP A 12 -14.39 7.60 1.96
CA ASP A 12 -13.54 8.73 2.32
C ASP A 12 -12.04 8.39 2.16
N CYS A 13 -11.66 7.13 2.36
CA CYS A 13 -10.27 6.70 2.24
C CYS A 13 -9.98 5.91 0.95
N GLN A 14 -10.89 5.89 0.00
CA GLN A 14 -10.79 5.10 -1.23
C GLN A 14 -9.52 5.40 -2.03
N ARG A 15 -9.17 6.69 -2.20
CA ARG A 15 -7.97 7.09 -2.95
C ARG A 15 -6.69 6.60 -2.26
N LYS A 16 -6.67 6.70 -0.93
CA LYS A 16 -5.54 6.22 -0.13
C LYS A 16 -5.36 4.71 -0.30
N LEU A 17 -6.46 3.96 -0.21
CA LEU A 17 -6.42 2.52 -0.41
C LEU A 17 -5.92 2.16 -1.80
N TYR A 18 -6.37 2.89 -2.82
CA TYR A 18 -5.94 2.67 -4.20
C TYR A 18 -4.43 2.88 -4.36
N ARG A 19 -3.89 3.97 -3.82
CA ARG A 19 -2.45 4.25 -3.91
C ARG A 19 -1.61 3.17 -3.22
N VAL A 20 -2.06 2.70 -2.05
CA VAL A 20 -1.37 1.63 -1.33
C VAL A 20 -1.39 0.33 -2.14
N ALA A 21 -2.57 -0.07 -2.60
CA ALA A 21 -2.72 -1.29 -3.40
C ALA A 21 -1.90 -1.22 -4.68
N LEU A 22 -1.92 -0.09 -5.37
CA LEU A 22 -1.18 0.10 -6.61
C LEU A 22 0.33 0.02 -6.38
N SER A 23 0.83 0.52 -5.25
CA SER A 23 2.26 0.42 -4.91
C SER A 23 2.71 -1.03 -4.72
N MET A 24 1.80 -1.93 -4.37
CA MET A 24 2.09 -3.36 -4.19
C MET A 24 1.84 -4.18 -5.44
N LEU A 25 0.75 -3.91 -6.15
CA LEU A 25 0.26 -4.78 -7.22
C LEU A 25 0.58 -4.27 -8.63
N ARG A 26 0.82 -2.98 -8.80
CA ARG A 26 1.20 -2.32 -10.07
C ARG A 26 0.20 -2.54 -11.22
N CYS A 27 -1.05 -2.84 -10.90
CA CYS A 27 -2.08 -3.15 -11.88
C CYS A 27 -3.42 -2.62 -11.36
N ASP A 28 -4.11 -1.80 -12.15
CA ASP A 28 -5.38 -1.21 -11.76
C ASP A 28 -6.44 -2.27 -11.44
N ALA A 29 -6.53 -3.31 -12.27
CA ALA A 29 -7.54 -4.36 -12.08
C ALA A 29 -7.31 -5.13 -10.78
N ASP A 30 -6.06 -5.49 -10.49
CA ASP A 30 -5.73 -6.22 -9.26
C ASP A 30 -5.89 -5.32 -8.02
N ALA A 31 -5.55 -4.03 -8.14
CA ALA A 31 -5.75 -3.08 -7.06
C ALA A 31 -7.24 -2.94 -6.75
N ALA A 32 -8.08 -2.83 -7.76
CA ALA A 32 -9.54 -2.75 -7.59
C ALA A 32 -10.08 -4.01 -6.91
N ASP A 33 -9.62 -5.18 -7.32
CA ASP A 33 -10.03 -6.46 -6.71
C ASP A 33 -9.62 -6.53 -5.24
N ALA A 34 -8.39 -6.11 -4.92
CA ALA A 34 -7.88 -6.10 -3.54
C ALA A 34 -8.72 -5.17 -2.67
N ILE A 35 -9.04 -3.97 -3.16
CA ILE A 35 -9.85 -3.00 -2.43
C ILE A 35 -11.25 -3.56 -2.17
N GLN A 36 -11.88 -4.12 -3.18
CA GLN A 36 -13.22 -4.70 -3.06
C GLN A 36 -13.24 -5.79 -2.00
N GLU A 37 -12.26 -6.69 -2.03
CA GLU A 37 -12.16 -7.77 -1.06
C GLU A 37 -11.87 -7.25 0.35
N ALA A 38 -10.99 -6.25 0.47
CA ALA A 38 -10.65 -5.64 1.74
C ALA A 38 -11.87 -4.94 2.37
N VAL A 39 -12.62 -4.19 1.56
CA VAL A 39 -13.84 -3.52 2.04
C VAL A 39 -14.87 -4.54 2.50
N PHE A 40 -15.06 -5.61 1.75
CA PHE A 40 -15.98 -6.69 2.11
C PHE A 40 -15.58 -7.35 3.43
N LYS A 41 -14.32 -7.72 3.58
CA LYS A 41 -13.81 -8.33 4.82
C LYS A 41 -13.89 -7.35 5.99
N GLY A 42 -13.57 -6.09 5.75
CA GLY A 42 -13.69 -5.05 6.76
C GLY A 42 -15.13 -4.92 7.25
N TRP A 43 -16.08 -4.91 6.32
CA TRP A 43 -17.50 -4.84 6.67
C TRP A 43 -17.93 -6.05 7.51
N LEU A 44 -17.52 -7.26 7.12
CA LEU A 44 -17.84 -8.48 7.87
C LEU A 44 -17.26 -8.45 9.30
N HIS A 45 -16.08 -7.84 9.47
CA HIS A 45 -15.37 -7.81 10.74
C HIS A 45 -15.35 -6.42 11.38
N ARG A 46 -16.31 -5.56 11.05
CA ARG A 46 -16.34 -4.17 11.53
C ARG A 46 -16.38 -4.07 13.07
N ASP A 47 -16.90 -5.10 13.72
CA ASP A 47 -16.95 -5.13 15.19
C ASP A 47 -15.57 -5.40 15.83
N ALA A 48 -14.60 -5.85 15.02
CA ALA A 48 -13.24 -6.06 15.50
C ALA A 48 -12.43 -4.76 15.61
N LEU A 49 -12.93 -3.66 15.04
CA LEU A 49 -12.30 -2.36 15.18
C LEU A 49 -12.42 -1.90 16.63
N ARG A 50 -11.27 -1.73 17.29
CA ARG A 50 -11.22 -1.37 18.71
C ARG A 50 -11.32 0.13 18.89
N ASP A 51 -11.77 0.53 20.10
CA ASP A 51 -11.76 1.93 20.49
C ASP A 51 -10.33 2.48 20.44
N GLY A 52 -10.17 3.66 19.84
CA GLY A 52 -8.88 4.29 19.67
C GLY A 52 -8.10 3.90 18.43
N GLU A 53 -8.51 2.85 17.72
CA GLU A 53 -7.95 2.53 16.41
C GLU A 53 -8.57 3.43 15.35
N ARG A 54 -7.73 3.93 14.44
CA ARG A 54 -8.25 4.69 13.30
C ARG A 54 -8.76 3.74 12.23
N PHE A 55 -9.95 4.02 11.71
CA PHE A 55 -10.58 3.23 10.66
C PHE A 55 -9.66 3.03 9.46
N GLU A 56 -9.04 4.11 8.99
CA GLU A 56 -8.15 4.06 7.83
C GLU A 56 -7.00 3.08 8.00
N ALA A 57 -6.31 3.13 9.14
CA ALA A 57 -5.18 2.25 9.41
C ALA A 57 -5.64 0.79 9.50
N TRP A 58 -6.76 0.57 10.17
CA TRP A 58 -7.35 -0.75 10.31
C TRP A 58 -7.72 -1.35 8.94
N LEU A 59 -8.41 -0.58 8.10
CA LEU A 59 -8.80 -1.04 6.77
C LEU A 59 -7.59 -1.22 5.85
N THR A 60 -6.59 -0.34 5.96
CA THR A 60 -5.34 -0.47 5.20
C THR A 60 -4.59 -1.75 5.56
N ARG A 61 -4.62 -2.16 6.83
CA ARG A 61 -4.04 -3.46 7.24
C ARG A 61 -4.73 -4.62 6.52
N ILE A 62 -6.06 -4.60 6.47
CA ILE A 62 -6.83 -5.63 5.75
C ILE A 62 -6.45 -5.61 4.27
N LEU A 63 -6.35 -4.42 3.67
CA LEU A 63 -5.97 -4.26 2.27
C LEU A 63 -4.57 -4.83 1.98
N VAL A 64 -3.58 -4.50 2.81
CA VAL A 64 -2.21 -5.00 2.64
C VAL A 64 -2.21 -6.54 2.67
N ASN A 65 -2.97 -7.14 3.57
CA ASN A 65 -3.09 -8.59 3.64
C ASN A 65 -3.74 -9.17 2.36
N GLU A 66 -4.73 -8.48 1.81
CA GLU A 66 -5.34 -8.91 0.54
C GLU A 66 -4.39 -8.79 -0.64
N CYS A 67 -3.60 -7.73 -0.69
CA CYS A 67 -2.57 -7.57 -1.70
C CYS A 67 -1.53 -8.69 -1.62
N ARG A 68 -1.12 -9.06 -0.40
CA ARG A 68 -0.19 -10.17 -0.19
C ARG A 68 -0.79 -11.51 -0.64
N ASN A 69 -2.10 -11.71 -0.43
CA ASN A 69 -2.79 -12.90 -0.92
C ASN A 69 -2.73 -12.98 -2.46
N ILE A 70 -2.96 -11.86 -3.14
CA ILE A 70 -2.87 -11.80 -4.59
C ILE A 70 -1.44 -12.10 -5.06
N GLN A 71 -0.44 -11.51 -4.42
CA GLN A 71 0.97 -11.76 -4.74
C GLN A 71 1.36 -13.23 -4.58
N ARG A 72 0.85 -13.89 -3.55
CA ARG A 72 1.08 -15.32 -3.34
C ARG A 72 0.48 -16.17 -4.46
N ARG A 73 -0.71 -15.78 -4.96
CA ARG A 73 -1.33 -16.47 -6.09
C ARG A 73 -0.51 -16.30 -7.36
N TRP A 74 0.05 -15.13 -7.61
CA TRP A 74 0.95 -14.89 -8.73
C TRP A 74 2.17 -15.81 -8.66
N LYS A 75 2.78 -15.88 -7.49
CA LYS A 75 3.97 -16.71 -7.26
C LYS A 75 3.68 -18.18 -7.54
N LYS A 76 2.53 -18.68 -7.10
CA LYS A 76 2.11 -20.06 -7.36
C LYS A 76 1.92 -20.37 -8.84
N ARG A 77 1.46 -19.38 -9.61
CA ARG A 77 1.25 -19.54 -11.07
C ARG A 77 2.49 -19.24 -11.89
N GLY A 78 3.61 -18.89 -11.24
CA GLY A 78 4.83 -18.53 -11.95
C GLY A 78 4.74 -17.22 -12.70
N GLU A 79 3.81 -16.34 -12.36
CA GLU A 79 3.65 -15.06 -13.02
C GLU A 79 4.76 -14.09 -12.62
N PRO A 80 5.32 -13.30 -13.58
CA PRO A 80 6.32 -12.28 -13.25
C PRO A 80 5.71 -11.21 -12.35
N LEU A 81 6.43 -10.87 -11.26
CA LEU A 81 5.91 -9.98 -10.24
C LEU A 81 5.97 -8.49 -10.64
N ASP A 82 6.89 -8.10 -11.53
CA ASP A 82 7.18 -6.68 -11.67
C ASP A 82 7.00 -6.06 -13.05
N GLU A 83 7.65 -6.57 -14.10
CA GLU A 83 7.77 -5.84 -15.37
C GLU A 83 6.51 -5.90 -16.25
N ALA A 84 5.85 -7.04 -16.29
CA ALA A 84 4.68 -7.22 -17.16
C ALA A 84 3.45 -6.46 -16.66
N ARG A 85 3.44 -6.07 -15.37
CA ARG A 85 2.29 -5.40 -14.77
C ARG A 85 2.40 -3.87 -14.81
N ALA A 86 3.62 -3.33 -14.90
CA ALA A 86 3.84 -1.90 -14.99
C ALA A 86 3.22 -1.27 -16.24
N ALA A 87 3.07 -2.06 -17.32
CA ALA A 87 2.47 -1.61 -18.57
C ALA A 87 0.93 -1.52 -18.50
N ALA A 88 0.29 -2.04 -17.46
CA ALA A 88 -1.17 -2.12 -17.36
C ALA A 88 -1.80 -0.95 -16.62
N LEU A 89 -1.02 0.07 -16.23
CA LEU A 89 -1.55 1.26 -15.54
C LEU A 89 -2.32 2.13 -16.53
N THR A 90 -3.60 2.35 -16.25
CA THR A 90 -4.46 3.15 -17.10
C THR A 90 -4.50 4.62 -16.69
N GLN A 91 -4.05 4.94 -15.47
CA GLN A 91 -4.00 6.31 -14.97
C GLN A 91 -2.55 6.72 -14.71
N PRO A 92 -2.08 7.80 -15.34
CA PRO A 92 -0.73 8.29 -15.08
C PRO A 92 -0.63 8.82 -13.64
N SER A 93 0.51 8.57 -13.00
CA SER A 93 0.81 9.14 -11.70
C SER A 93 0.91 10.67 -11.81
N PRO A 94 0.44 11.44 -10.81
CA PRO A 94 0.66 12.89 -10.79
C PRO A 94 2.15 13.28 -10.82
N ASP A 95 3.03 12.39 -10.32
CA ASP A 95 4.47 12.58 -10.36
C ASP A 95 5.13 11.30 -10.87
N PRO A 96 5.30 11.18 -12.21
CA PRO A 96 5.89 9.98 -12.81
C PRO A 96 7.30 9.67 -12.33
N ALA A 97 8.13 10.70 -12.11
CA ALA A 97 9.51 10.50 -11.65
C ALA A 97 9.54 9.90 -10.26
N LEU A 98 8.71 10.41 -9.36
CA LEU A 98 8.61 9.87 -8.00
C LEU A 98 8.08 8.44 -8.03
N TYR A 99 7.04 8.18 -8.81
CA TYR A 99 6.46 6.85 -8.95
C TYR A 99 7.50 5.85 -9.46
N ASP A 100 8.22 6.20 -10.53
CA ASP A 100 9.24 5.34 -11.11
C ASP A 100 10.36 5.06 -10.09
N ALA A 101 10.80 6.09 -9.37
CA ALA A 101 11.82 5.93 -8.33
C ALA A 101 11.36 5.00 -7.21
N LEU A 102 10.11 5.16 -6.75
CA LEU A 102 9.52 4.28 -5.74
C LEU A 102 9.48 2.83 -6.22
N MET A 103 9.15 2.62 -7.48
CA MET A 103 9.05 1.27 -8.04
C MET A 103 10.39 0.57 -8.21
N THR A 104 11.52 1.30 -8.13
CA THR A 104 12.85 0.69 -8.09
C THR A 104 13.19 0.09 -6.73
N LEU A 105 12.50 0.51 -5.67
CA LEU A 105 12.75 -0.01 -4.32
C LEU A 105 12.11 -1.39 -4.17
N PRO A 106 12.76 -2.31 -3.44
CA PRO A 106 12.08 -3.55 -3.06
C PRO A 106 10.89 -3.22 -2.17
N GLU A 107 9.86 -4.05 -2.24
CA GLU A 107 8.59 -3.79 -1.53
C GLU A 107 8.79 -3.56 -0.03
N ARG A 108 9.70 -4.31 0.60
CA ARG A 108 9.96 -4.15 2.05
C ARG A 108 10.40 -2.74 2.43
N LEU A 109 11.00 -2.00 1.52
CA LEU A 109 11.40 -0.60 1.71
C LEU A 109 10.37 0.37 1.15
N ARG A 110 9.82 0.05 -0.02
CA ARG A 110 8.83 0.88 -0.71
C ARG A 110 7.57 1.08 0.12
N LEU A 111 7.01 0.00 0.66
CA LEU A 111 5.73 0.06 1.35
C LEU A 111 5.76 0.93 2.61
N PRO A 112 6.75 0.82 3.50
CA PRO A 112 6.86 1.77 4.62
C PRO A 112 7.00 3.22 4.17
N VAL A 113 7.77 3.48 3.11
CA VAL A 113 7.94 4.84 2.57
C VAL A 113 6.60 5.39 2.07
N VAL A 114 5.85 4.61 1.31
CA VAL A 114 4.52 5.00 0.82
C VAL A 114 3.59 5.29 1.99
N LEU A 115 3.52 4.40 2.97
CA LEU A 115 2.62 4.56 4.11
C LEU A 115 2.95 5.79 4.95
N HIS A 116 4.22 6.08 5.16
CA HIS A 116 4.64 7.19 6.00
C HIS A 116 4.64 8.53 5.28
N TYR A 117 5.35 8.62 4.17
CA TYR A 117 5.58 9.91 3.48
C TYR A 117 4.44 10.31 2.56
N LEU A 118 3.78 9.38 1.89
CA LEU A 118 2.70 9.69 0.98
C LEU A 118 1.34 9.65 1.66
N GLU A 119 1.12 8.69 2.56
CA GLU A 119 -0.18 8.51 3.20
C GLU A 119 -0.25 9.06 4.63
N GLY A 120 0.87 9.46 5.20
CA GLY A 120 0.90 10.16 6.48
C GLY A 120 0.69 9.30 7.72
N TYR A 121 0.83 7.99 7.62
CA TYR A 121 0.67 7.13 8.79
C TYR A 121 1.84 7.28 9.76
N PRO A 122 1.59 7.41 11.06
CA PRO A 122 2.66 7.39 12.06
C PRO A 122 3.28 5.99 12.16
N LEU A 123 4.51 5.95 12.69
CA LEU A 123 5.28 4.70 12.82
C LEU A 123 4.52 3.60 13.53
N LYS A 124 3.79 3.93 14.58
CA LYS A 124 3.00 2.98 15.35
C LYS A 124 1.94 2.28 14.49
N GLU A 125 1.24 3.06 13.66
CA GLU A 125 0.22 2.51 12.78
C GLU A 125 0.83 1.67 11.66
N ILE A 126 1.97 2.09 11.11
CA ILE A 126 2.68 1.32 10.08
C ILE A 126 3.11 -0.04 10.64
N ALA A 127 3.64 -0.05 11.86
CA ALA A 127 4.01 -1.29 12.54
C ALA A 127 2.82 -2.25 12.64
N ALA A 128 1.64 -1.73 12.99
CA ALA A 128 0.41 -2.52 13.06
C ALA A 128 -0.05 -2.98 11.67
N ILE A 129 -0.03 -2.09 10.68
CA ILE A 129 -0.43 -2.42 9.30
C ILE A 129 0.44 -3.54 8.73
N LEU A 130 1.75 -3.46 8.94
CA LEU A 130 2.71 -4.41 8.37
C LEU A 130 3.00 -5.60 9.28
N SER A 131 2.52 -5.58 10.52
CA SER A 131 2.76 -6.61 11.53
C SER A 131 4.25 -6.80 11.81
N ILE A 132 4.97 -5.70 11.98
CA ILE A 132 6.40 -5.66 12.29
C ILE A 132 6.65 -4.70 13.46
N PRO A 133 7.79 -4.83 14.17
CA PRO A 133 8.13 -3.89 15.24
C PRO A 133 8.38 -2.47 14.71
N GLN A 134 8.12 -1.46 15.55
CA GLN A 134 8.40 -0.06 15.18
C GLN A 134 9.86 0.18 14.86
N THR A 135 10.78 -0.50 15.54
CA THR A 135 12.21 -0.41 15.25
C THR A 135 12.53 -0.86 13.83
N THR A 136 11.86 -1.90 13.36
CA THR A 136 11.98 -2.38 11.97
C THR A 136 11.42 -1.35 10.99
N VAL A 137 10.31 -0.70 11.32
CA VAL A 137 9.74 0.38 10.49
C VAL A 137 10.76 1.51 10.34
N LYS A 138 11.36 1.96 11.45
CA LYS A 138 12.38 3.02 11.43
C LYS A 138 13.56 2.65 10.54
N SER A 139 14.08 1.44 10.69
CA SER A 139 15.21 0.94 9.91
C SER A 139 14.87 0.91 8.41
N ARG A 140 13.71 0.39 8.06
CA ARG A 140 13.26 0.31 6.66
C ARG A 140 12.99 1.69 6.06
N LEU A 141 12.45 2.62 6.84
CA LEU A 141 12.26 4.01 6.39
C LEU A 141 13.60 4.68 6.11
N HIS A 142 14.57 4.49 6.98
CA HIS A 142 15.91 5.05 6.79
C HIS A 142 16.56 4.53 5.51
N GLN A 143 16.54 3.21 5.32
CA GLN A 143 17.07 2.57 4.12
C GLN A 143 16.29 2.97 2.86
N GLY A 144 14.96 3.02 2.98
CA GLY A 144 14.08 3.40 1.87
C GLY A 144 14.30 4.84 1.41
N ARG A 145 14.45 5.77 2.35
CA ARG A 145 14.75 7.17 2.03
C ARG A 145 16.07 7.31 1.30
N ALA A 146 17.10 6.61 1.77
CA ALA A 146 18.42 6.66 1.13
C ALA A 146 18.35 6.10 -0.29
N ALA A 147 17.67 4.98 -0.48
CA ALA A 147 17.49 4.37 -1.80
C ALA A 147 16.69 5.27 -2.74
N LEU A 148 15.61 5.88 -2.24
CA LEU A 148 14.77 6.78 -3.02
C LEU A 148 15.55 8.02 -3.47
N LYS A 149 16.33 8.59 -2.56
CA LYS A 149 17.17 9.76 -2.85
C LYS A 149 18.18 9.44 -3.96
N ARG A 150 18.81 8.26 -3.91
CA ARG A 150 19.74 7.81 -4.97
C ARG A 150 19.03 7.67 -6.31
N ALA A 151 17.84 7.05 -6.31
CA ALA A 151 17.07 6.85 -7.54
C ALA A 151 16.68 8.18 -8.18
N LEU A 152 16.21 9.15 -7.39
CA LEU A 152 15.84 10.48 -7.88
C LEU A 152 17.06 11.27 -8.37
N SER A 153 18.19 11.17 -7.70
CA SER A 153 19.43 11.86 -8.11
C SER A 153 19.93 11.34 -9.45
N THR A 154 19.84 10.01 -9.69
CA THR A 154 20.23 9.42 -10.96
C THR A 154 19.39 9.94 -12.12
N GLU A 155 18.10 10.15 -11.92
CA GLU A 155 17.21 10.70 -12.95
C GLU A 155 17.55 12.17 -13.27
N VAL A 156 17.93 12.95 -12.26
CA VAL A 156 18.28 14.37 -12.44
C VAL A 156 19.59 14.53 -13.20
N GLU A 157 20.51 13.58 -13.09
CA GLU A 157 21.82 13.61 -13.78
C GLU A 157 21.72 13.26 -15.26
N LEU A 158 20.60 12.73 -15.70
CA LEU A 158 20.36 12.41 -17.09
C LEU A 158 19.73 13.59 -17.83
#